data_65fc4cc2c14565a7347e6953ea2cd139
#
_entry.id   65fc4cc2c14565a7347e6953ea2cd139
#
_cell.length_a   1.000
_cell.length_b   1.000
_cell.length_c   1.000
_cell.angle_alpha   90.00
_cell.angle_beta   90.00
_cell.angle_gamma   90.00
#
_symmetry.space_group_name_H-M   'P 1'
#
loop_
_entity.id
_entity.type
_entity.pdbx_description
1 polymer ?
#
loop_
_entity_poly.entity_id
_entity_poly.type
_entity_poly.pdbx_seq_one_letter_code
_entity_poly.pdbx_strand_id
1 'polypeptide(L)' 'MKANDTSTLGKAINDRRRELGLKQKDVADATGFSVSFISDLENGKPTAELGKSIHIINMLGMDLNVDTRE' A
#
# COMPACT_ATOMS: atom_id res chain seq x y z
N MET A 1 -7.96 -6.12 -9.28
CA MET A 1 -8.83 -5.37 -8.33
C MET A 1 -8.68 -3.88 -8.57
N LYS A 2 -9.76 -3.15 -8.63
CA LYS A 2 -9.70 -1.69 -8.69
C LYS A 2 -9.70 -1.12 -7.29
N ALA A 3 -8.79 -0.19 -7.02
CA ALA A 3 -8.70 0.47 -5.73
C ALA A 3 -9.18 1.91 -5.89
N ASN A 4 -10.46 2.14 -5.63
CA ASN A 4 -11.09 3.45 -5.79
C ASN A 4 -11.23 4.23 -4.48
N ASP A 5 -10.80 3.66 -3.37
CA ASP A 5 -10.80 4.33 -2.08
C ASP A 5 -9.64 3.82 -1.22
N THR A 6 -9.43 4.46 -0.09
CA THR A 6 -8.30 4.10 0.78
C THR A 6 -8.45 2.72 1.39
N SER A 7 -9.66 2.26 1.60
CA SER A 7 -9.91 0.93 2.16
C SER A 7 -9.53 -0.17 1.17
N THR A 8 -9.99 -0.08 -0.08
CA THR A 8 -9.65 -1.08 -1.09
C THR A 8 -8.17 -1.03 -1.47
N LEU A 9 -7.58 0.16 -1.49
CA LEU A 9 -6.15 0.31 -1.72
C LEU A 9 -5.35 -0.36 -0.60
N GLY A 10 -5.71 -0.09 0.64
CA GLY A 10 -5.04 -0.69 1.79
C GLY A 10 -5.11 -2.21 1.77
N LYS A 11 -6.29 -2.74 1.41
CA LYS A 11 -6.46 -4.19 1.31
C LYS A 11 -5.58 -4.79 0.21
N ALA A 12 -5.49 -4.14 -0.94
CA ALA A 12 -4.65 -4.60 -2.04
C ALA A 12 -3.18 -4.66 -1.62
N ILE A 13 -2.72 -3.65 -0.88
CA ILE A 13 -1.35 -3.61 -0.36
C ILE A 13 -1.12 -4.74 0.64
N ASN A 14 -2.05 -4.95 1.56
CA ASN A 14 -1.96 -6.03 2.55
C ASN A 14 -1.90 -7.39 1.87
N ASP A 15 -2.80 -7.65 0.93
CA ASP A 15 -2.87 -8.92 0.21
C ASP A 15 -1.56 -9.20 -0.53
N ARG A 16 -1.03 -8.19 -1.24
CA ARG A 16 0.21 -8.36 -2.00
C ARG A 16 1.40 -8.61 -1.09
N ARG A 17 1.50 -7.85 0.02
CA ARG A 17 2.57 -8.06 0.99
C ARG A 17 2.57 -9.50 1.50
N ARG A 18 1.38 -10.03 1.81
CA ARG A 18 1.24 -11.41 2.30
C ARG A 18 1.57 -12.43 1.23
N GLU A 19 1.19 -12.18 -0.02
CA GLU A 19 1.57 -13.05 -1.14
C GLU A 19 3.08 -13.22 -1.24
N LEU A 20 3.82 -12.14 -0.98
CA LEU A 20 5.27 -12.14 -1.05
C LEU A 20 5.92 -12.72 0.20
N GLY A 21 5.13 -13.12 1.21
CA GLY A 21 5.65 -13.66 2.46
C GLY A 21 6.32 -12.62 3.35
N LEU A 22 6.01 -11.33 3.15
CA LEU A 22 6.61 -10.25 3.90
C LEU A 22 5.76 -9.86 5.11
N LYS A 23 6.44 -9.45 6.19
CA LYS A 23 5.79 -8.84 7.34
C LYS A 23 5.78 -7.33 7.16
N GLN A 24 4.93 -6.63 7.92
CA GLN A 24 4.93 -5.16 7.91
C GLN A 24 6.31 -4.61 8.26
N LYS A 25 7.00 -5.26 9.20
CA LYS A 25 8.36 -4.86 9.59
C LYS A 25 9.33 -4.93 8.40
N ASP A 26 9.20 -5.95 7.57
CA ASP A 26 10.07 -6.09 6.40
C ASP A 26 9.91 -4.92 5.45
N VAL A 27 8.66 -4.49 5.21
CA VAL A 27 8.37 -3.35 4.37
C VAL A 27 8.87 -2.05 5.00
N ALA A 28 8.69 -1.91 6.31
CA ALA A 28 9.20 -0.75 7.05
C ALA A 28 10.71 -0.65 6.93
N ASP A 29 11.43 -1.76 7.13
CA ASP A 29 12.88 -1.78 7.04
C ASP A 29 13.38 -1.45 5.63
N ALA A 30 12.69 -1.96 4.60
CA ALA A 30 13.09 -1.74 3.21
C ALA A 30 12.84 -0.31 2.74
N THR A 31 11.82 0.36 3.27
CA THR A 31 11.43 1.70 2.83
C THR A 31 11.94 2.83 3.74
N GLY A 32 12.29 2.50 4.97
CA GLY A 32 12.61 3.50 5.99
C GLY A 32 11.36 4.12 6.63
N PHE A 33 10.16 3.65 6.27
CA PHE A 33 8.92 4.13 6.87
C PHE A 33 8.64 3.35 8.16
N SER A 34 7.76 3.89 9.01
CA SER A 34 7.41 3.21 10.26
C SER A 34 6.42 2.07 10.03
N VAL A 35 6.45 1.06 10.90
CA VAL A 35 5.44 0.00 10.90
C VAL A 35 4.05 0.61 11.11
N SER A 36 3.96 1.64 11.94
CA SER A 36 2.70 2.33 12.22
C SER A 36 2.11 2.93 10.93
N PHE A 37 2.95 3.54 10.08
CA PHE A 37 2.49 4.08 8.80
C PHE A 37 1.95 2.96 7.90
N ILE A 38 2.68 1.85 7.81
CA ILE A 38 2.28 0.72 6.96
C ILE A 38 0.98 0.12 7.46
N SER A 39 0.83 -0.05 8.77
CA SER A 39 -0.40 -0.56 9.37
C SER A 39 -1.58 0.36 9.06
N ASP A 40 -1.40 1.67 9.24
CA ASP A 40 -2.45 2.65 8.93
C ASP A 40 -2.85 2.59 7.46
N LEU A 41 -1.87 2.52 6.57
CA LEU A 41 -2.11 2.43 5.14
C LEU A 41 -2.91 1.18 4.78
N GLU A 42 -2.52 0.03 5.32
CA GLU A 42 -3.22 -1.24 5.06
C GLU A 42 -4.63 -1.26 5.63
N ASN A 43 -4.88 -0.49 6.69
CA ASN A 43 -6.19 -0.36 7.29
C ASN A 43 -7.05 0.74 6.64
N GLY A 44 -6.55 1.37 5.60
CA GLY A 44 -7.32 2.32 4.81
C GLY A 44 -7.41 3.72 5.39
N LYS A 45 -6.42 4.14 6.16
CA LYS A 45 -6.41 5.49 6.75
C LYS A 45 -6.49 6.56 5.66
N PRO A 46 -7.54 7.42 5.66
CA PRO A 46 -7.74 8.38 4.58
C PRO A 46 -6.64 9.44 4.47
N THR A 47 -5.91 9.69 5.55
CA THR A 47 -4.88 10.72 5.60
C THR A 47 -3.47 10.20 5.35
N ALA A 48 -3.33 8.95 4.90
CA ALA A 48 -2.02 8.39 4.60
C ALA A 48 -1.35 9.19 3.47
N GLU A 49 -0.06 9.48 3.61
CA GLU A 49 0.69 10.24 2.62
C GLU A 49 0.72 9.51 1.29
N LEU A 50 0.27 10.18 0.22
CA LEU A 50 0.14 9.56 -1.10
C LEU A 50 1.49 9.16 -1.68
N GLY A 51 2.49 10.02 -1.59
CA GLY A 51 3.82 9.72 -2.12
C GLY A 51 4.44 8.47 -1.51
N LYS A 52 4.36 8.36 -0.19
CA LYS A 52 4.86 7.17 0.51
C LYS A 52 4.06 5.93 0.14
N SER A 53 2.74 6.09 -0.02
CA SER A 53 1.85 4.99 -0.40
C SER A 53 2.21 4.45 -1.77
N ILE A 54 2.44 5.33 -2.75
CA ILE A 54 2.86 4.95 -4.11
C ILE A 54 4.21 4.24 -4.06
N HIS A 55 5.14 4.72 -3.23
CA HIS A 55 6.44 4.07 -3.08
C HIS A 55 6.30 2.62 -2.61
N ILE A 56 5.44 2.38 -1.62
CA ILE A 56 5.19 1.03 -1.12
C ILE A 56 4.56 0.15 -2.20
N ILE A 57 3.58 0.68 -2.94
CA ILE A 57 2.92 -0.04 -4.04
C ILE A 57 3.96 -0.50 -5.05
N ASN A 58 4.83 0.39 -5.49
CA ASN A 58 5.86 0.07 -6.48
C ASN A 58 6.89 -0.93 -5.91
N MET A 59 7.28 -0.76 -4.66
CA MET A 59 8.23 -1.67 -4.01
C MET A 59 7.68 -3.09 -3.92
N LEU A 60 6.37 -3.24 -3.79
CA LEU A 60 5.72 -4.55 -3.75
C LEU A 60 5.45 -5.12 -5.15
N GLY A 61 5.93 -4.47 -6.19
CA GLY A 61 5.78 -4.95 -7.56
C GLY A 61 4.41 -4.68 -8.16
N MET A 62 3.71 -3.68 -7.66
CA MET A 62 2.41 -3.26 -8.19
C MET A 62 2.52 -1.88 -8.84
N ASP A 63 1.57 -1.58 -9.71
CA ASP A 63 1.45 -0.26 -10.33
C ASP A 63 0.12 0.37 -9.95
N LEU A 64 0.16 1.66 -9.70
CA LEU A 64 -1.07 2.42 -9.48
C LEU A 64 -1.48 3.06 -10.81
N ASN A 65 -2.62 2.62 -11.34
CA ASN A 65 -3.14 3.12 -12.61
C ASN A 65 -4.34 4.04 -12.36
N VAL A 66 -4.43 5.09 -13.17
CA VAL A 66 -5.54 6.04 -13.10
C VAL A 66 -6.14 6.15 -14.49
N ASP A 67 -7.38 5.70 -14.64
CA ASP A 67 -8.06 5.64 -15.93
C ASP A 67 -9.35 6.46 -15.90
N THR A 68 -9.75 6.99 -17.06
CA THR A 68 -11.05 7.63 -17.18
C THR A 68 -12.13 6.56 -17.22
N ARG A 69 -13.32 6.94 -16.81
CA ARG A 69 -14.42 5.97 -16.68
C ARG A 69 -15.26 5.78 -17.93
N GLU A 70 -14.97 6.40 -19.01
CA GLU A 70 -15.84 6.28 -20.16
C GLU A 70 -15.67 5.06 -20.99
#